data_5b864c0db688e10393ba554403544507
#
_entry.id   5b864c0db688e10393ba554403544507
#
_cell.length_a   1.000
_cell.length_b   1.000
_cell.length_c   1.000
_cell.angle_alpha   90.00
_cell.angle_beta   90.00
_cell.angle_gamma   90.00
#
_symmetry.space_group_name_H-M   'P 1'
#
loop_
_entity.id
_entity.type
_entity.pdbx_description
1 polymer ?
#
loop_
_entity_poly.entity_id
_entity_poly.type
_entity_poly.pdbx_seq_one_letter_code
_entity_poly.pdbx_strand_id
1 'polypeptide(L)'
;NSDHPDPHFSQMPAWGRDAMIDRDSIRAVATYVHDLSHPGTGATDLVATGRTLFGDNCAACHGEDARGAPGTGAPDLTDAFWLYGGDEASIYTSIYNGRQGHMPTWEARLSATDRKILALYVLDLGRSGQ
;
A
#
# COMPACT_ATOMS: atom_id res chain seq x y z
N ASN A 1 -10.08 13.21 -5.82
CA ASN A 1 -10.35 14.08 -6.95
C ASN A 1 -9.41 15.27 -6.88
N SER A 2 -8.66 15.55 -7.96
CA SER A 2 -7.67 16.63 -8.03
C SER A 2 -8.24 18.04 -7.78
N ASP A 3 -9.55 18.19 -7.92
CA ASP A 3 -10.24 19.48 -7.75
C ASP A 3 -10.75 19.71 -6.32
N HIS A 4 -10.56 18.73 -5.41
CA HIS A 4 -10.89 18.93 -4.01
C HIS A 4 -9.81 19.79 -3.33
N PRO A 5 -10.16 20.79 -2.50
CA PRO A 5 -9.19 21.65 -1.81
C PRO A 5 -8.25 20.90 -0.86
N ASP A 6 -8.62 19.67 -0.48
CA ASP A 6 -7.84 18.80 0.39
C ASP A 6 -7.79 17.37 -0.21
N PRO A 7 -7.08 17.17 -1.34
CA PRO A 7 -6.99 15.87 -1.97
C PRO A 7 -6.06 14.96 -1.15
N HIS A 8 -6.55 13.78 -0.78
CA HIS A 8 -5.66 12.74 -0.28
C HIS A 8 -4.80 12.24 -1.45
N PHE A 9 -3.52 12.57 -1.40
CA PHE A 9 -2.55 12.09 -2.38
C PHE A 9 -1.98 10.77 -1.87
N SER A 10 -2.33 9.68 -2.55
CA SER A 10 -1.83 8.35 -2.24
C SER A 10 -1.12 7.81 -3.48
N GLN A 11 0.19 7.89 -3.47
CA GLN A 11 1.05 7.33 -4.51
C GLN A 11 2.24 6.64 -3.87
N MET A 12 2.44 5.37 -4.18
CA MET A 12 3.67 4.66 -3.86
C MET A 12 4.67 4.89 -4.99
N PRO A 13 5.86 5.46 -4.72
CA PRO A 13 6.89 5.66 -5.73
C PRO A 13 7.34 4.36 -6.39
N ALA A 14 7.86 4.44 -7.61
CA ALA A 14 8.42 3.30 -8.33
C ALA A 14 9.90 3.10 -7.95
N TRP A 15 10.14 2.60 -6.75
CA TRP A 15 11.45 2.55 -6.11
C TRP A 15 12.54 1.93 -6.98
N GLY A 16 12.21 0.88 -7.74
CA GLY A 16 13.16 0.22 -8.63
C GLY A 16 13.24 0.85 -10.02
N ARG A 17 12.09 1.12 -10.65
CA ARG A 17 12.06 1.68 -12.00
C ARG A 17 12.71 3.06 -12.05
N ASP A 18 12.50 3.87 -11.02
CA ASP A 18 13.05 5.22 -10.92
C ASP A 18 14.45 5.23 -10.24
N ALA A 19 15.06 4.04 -10.07
CA ALA A 19 16.40 3.82 -9.52
C ALA A 19 16.66 4.46 -8.14
N MET A 20 15.63 4.54 -7.30
CA MET A 20 15.72 5.10 -5.95
C MET A 20 16.42 4.15 -4.98
N ILE A 21 16.19 2.84 -5.12
CA ILE A 21 16.90 1.77 -4.42
C ILE A 21 17.23 0.62 -5.40
N ASP A 22 18.28 -0.13 -5.11
CA ASP A 22 18.74 -1.24 -5.96
C ASP A 22 17.84 -2.49 -5.82
N ARG A 23 18.05 -3.45 -6.74
CA ARG A 23 17.20 -4.64 -6.83
C ARG A 23 17.35 -5.58 -5.63
N ASP A 24 18.53 -5.68 -5.04
CA ASP A 24 18.78 -6.56 -3.91
C ASP A 24 18.15 -5.97 -2.64
N SER A 25 18.21 -4.64 -2.49
CA SER A 25 17.48 -3.90 -1.45
C SER A 25 15.97 -4.06 -1.59
N ILE A 26 15.41 -3.98 -2.81
CA ILE A 26 13.98 -4.24 -3.05
C ILE A 26 13.61 -5.67 -2.67
N ARG A 27 14.46 -6.66 -2.99
CA ARG A 27 14.23 -8.05 -2.60
C ARG A 27 14.19 -8.19 -1.09
N ALA A 28 15.15 -7.60 -0.38
CA ALA A 28 15.17 -7.65 1.09
C ALA A 28 13.91 -7.03 1.70
N VAL A 29 13.45 -5.87 1.19
CA VAL A 29 12.20 -5.25 1.65
C VAL A 29 11.00 -6.14 1.33
N ALA A 30 10.93 -6.76 0.14
CA ALA A 30 9.83 -7.65 -0.23
C ALA A 30 9.78 -8.89 0.67
N THR A 31 10.94 -9.49 0.97
CA THR A 31 11.04 -10.62 1.92
C THR A 31 10.57 -10.21 3.32
N TYR A 32 10.98 -9.04 3.82
CA TYR A 32 10.53 -8.53 5.12
C TYR A 32 9.01 -8.31 5.15
N VAL A 33 8.46 -7.64 4.14
CA VAL A 33 7.01 -7.36 4.07
C VAL A 33 6.21 -8.66 3.96
N HIS A 34 6.68 -9.65 3.20
CA HIS A 34 6.05 -10.98 3.15
C HIS A 34 6.09 -11.66 4.52
N ASP A 35 7.21 -11.56 5.25
CA ASP A 35 7.36 -12.16 6.57
C ASP A 35 6.44 -11.55 7.64
N LEU A 36 5.95 -10.30 7.46
CA LEU A 36 4.98 -9.67 8.36
C LEU A 36 3.66 -10.45 8.45
N SER A 37 3.17 -10.97 7.32
CA SER A 37 1.95 -11.78 7.26
C SER A 37 2.21 -13.29 7.30
N HIS A 38 3.47 -13.73 7.10
CA HIS A 38 3.91 -15.13 7.10
C HIS A 38 5.19 -15.31 7.93
N PRO A 39 5.12 -15.13 9.27
CA PRO A 39 6.31 -15.08 10.12
C PRO A 39 7.18 -16.33 10.01
N GLY A 40 8.50 -16.12 9.86
CA GLY A 40 9.50 -17.18 9.81
C GLY A 40 9.65 -17.85 8.45
N THR A 41 9.04 -17.34 7.40
CA THR A 41 9.19 -17.87 6.04
C THR A 41 10.37 -17.23 5.29
N GLY A 42 10.75 -16.02 5.64
CA GLY A 42 11.86 -15.31 5.03
C GLY A 42 13.23 -15.73 5.57
N ALA A 43 14.28 -15.63 4.75
CA ALA A 43 15.65 -15.78 5.20
C ALA A 43 16.00 -14.69 6.22
N THR A 44 16.53 -15.07 7.38
CA THR A 44 16.70 -14.19 8.55
C THR A 44 17.53 -12.94 8.26
N ASP A 45 18.59 -13.06 7.45
CA ASP A 45 19.46 -11.95 7.06
C ASP A 45 18.76 -10.98 6.12
N LEU A 46 17.95 -11.49 5.17
CA LEU A 46 17.14 -10.66 4.28
C LEU A 46 16.02 -9.95 5.04
N VAL A 47 15.36 -10.62 5.96
CA VAL A 47 14.31 -10.02 6.83
C VAL A 47 14.90 -8.89 7.67
N ALA A 48 16.08 -9.09 8.27
CA ALA A 48 16.75 -8.07 9.07
C ALA A 48 17.16 -6.85 8.24
N THR A 49 17.75 -7.09 7.06
CA THR A 49 18.12 -6.03 6.11
C THR A 49 16.88 -5.29 5.60
N GLY A 50 15.85 -6.04 5.19
CA GLY A 50 14.58 -5.50 4.71
C GLY A 50 13.88 -4.64 5.75
N ARG A 51 13.90 -5.04 7.02
CA ARG A 51 13.34 -4.25 8.13
C ARG A 51 14.01 -2.88 8.25
N THR A 52 15.34 -2.83 8.17
CA THR A 52 16.09 -1.57 8.24
C THR A 52 15.72 -0.67 7.05
N LEU A 53 15.77 -1.21 5.84
CA LEU A 53 15.43 -0.49 4.61
C LEU A 53 13.96 -0.01 4.59
N PHE A 54 13.04 -0.80 5.15
CA PHE A 54 11.64 -0.42 5.31
C PHE A 54 11.50 0.78 6.24
N GLY A 55 12.20 0.78 7.37
CA GLY A 55 12.22 1.92 8.31
C GLY A 55 12.68 3.21 7.62
N ASP A 56 13.75 3.12 6.83
CA ASP A 56 14.35 4.28 6.18
C ASP A 56 13.52 4.84 5.01
N ASN A 57 12.79 3.98 4.28
CA ASN A 57 12.19 4.36 3.00
C ASN A 57 10.67 4.23 2.94
N CYS A 58 10.06 3.35 3.73
CA CYS A 58 8.66 2.94 3.58
C CYS A 58 7.78 3.36 4.76
N ALA A 59 8.35 3.41 5.97
CA ALA A 59 7.63 3.65 7.21
C ALA A 59 6.94 5.02 7.24
N ALA A 60 7.46 6.03 6.54
CA ALA A 60 6.82 7.35 6.45
C ALA A 60 5.37 7.30 5.94
N CYS A 61 5.06 6.34 5.07
CA CYS A 61 3.71 6.13 4.54
C CYS A 61 3.01 4.93 5.17
N HIS A 62 3.73 3.82 5.38
CA HIS A 62 3.14 2.57 5.87
C HIS A 62 3.13 2.44 7.40
N GLY A 63 3.71 3.40 8.13
CA GLY A 63 3.88 3.31 9.57
C GLY A 63 5.08 2.43 9.98
N GLU A 64 5.64 2.66 11.15
CA GLU A 64 6.75 1.85 11.68
C GLU A 64 6.33 0.39 11.96
N ASP A 65 5.05 0.18 12.24
CA ASP A 65 4.41 -1.11 12.44
C ASP A 65 3.82 -1.73 11.16
N ALA A 66 4.02 -1.07 10.01
CA ALA A 66 3.54 -1.46 8.69
C ALA A 66 1.99 -1.52 8.56
N ARG A 67 1.25 -0.87 9.46
CA ARG A 67 -0.23 -0.86 9.47
C ARG A 67 -0.85 0.32 8.72
N GLY A 68 -0.03 1.04 7.97
CA GLY A 68 -0.44 2.29 7.33
C GLY A 68 -0.37 3.47 8.28
N ALA A 69 -0.24 4.68 7.73
CA ALA A 69 -0.27 5.90 8.51
C ALA A 69 -1.52 6.72 8.20
N PRO A 70 -2.19 7.31 9.21
CA PRO A 70 -3.36 8.14 8.99
C PRO A 70 -3.08 9.26 7.97
N GLY A 71 -3.95 9.41 6.97
CA GLY A 71 -3.85 10.46 5.96
C GLY A 71 -2.96 10.16 4.75
N THR A 72 -2.16 9.08 4.77
CA THR A 72 -1.33 8.71 3.62
C THR A 72 -2.07 7.84 2.60
N GLY A 73 -3.12 7.13 3.03
CA GLY A 73 -3.82 6.14 2.21
C GLY A 73 -3.00 4.89 1.91
N ALA A 74 -1.87 4.71 2.58
CA ALA A 74 -1.08 3.48 2.50
C ALA A 74 -1.81 2.33 3.21
N PRO A 75 -1.88 1.13 2.60
CA PRO A 75 -2.56 -0.01 3.19
C PRO A 75 -1.79 -0.58 4.39
N ASP A 76 -2.51 -1.31 5.26
CA ASP A 76 -1.95 -2.24 6.23
C ASP A 76 -1.25 -3.37 5.46
N LEU A 77 0.01 -3.65 5.79
CA LEU A 77 0.82 -4.70 5.18
C LEU A 77 0.93 -5.95 6.06
N THR A 78 0.26 -5.94 7.22
CA THR A 78 0.28 -7.05 8.18
C THR A 78 -0.96 -7.93 8.07
N ASP A 79 -1.98 -7.50 7.34
CA ASP A 79 -3.22 -8.23 7.17
C ASP A 79 -3.17 -9.22 5.98
N ALA A 80 -4.27 -9.96 5.77
CA ALA A 80 -4.38 -10.96 4.71
C ALA A 80 -4.95 -10.40 3.40
N PHE A 81 -5.22 -9.08 3.31
CA PHE A 81 -5.89 -8.48 2.16
C PHE A 81 -4.90 -7.81 1.20
N TRP A 82 -4.57 -8.51 0.11
CA TRP A 82 -3.60 -8.07 -0.88
C TRP A 82 -4.23 -7.77 -2.22
N LEU A 83 -4.38 -6.49 -2.55
CA LEU A 83 -4.97 -6.06 -3.83
C LEU A 83 -4.15 -6.49 -5.05
N TYR A 84 -2.83 -6.56 -4.92
CA TYR A 84 -1.90 -6.85 -6.03
C TYR A 84 -1.12 -8.16 -5.84
N GLY A 85 -1.56 -9.02 -4.93
CA GLY A 85 -0.89 -10.26 -4.55
C GLY A 85 0.04 -10.08 -3.36
N GLY A 86 -0.02 -11.05 -2.42
CA GLY A 86 0.73 -11.06 -1.16
C GLY A 86 1.96 -11.98 -1.19
N ASP A 87 2.23 -12.66 -2.30
CA ASP A 87 3.48 -13.42 -2.46
C ASP A 87 4.68 -12.50 -2.68
N GLU A 88 5.87 -12.97 -2.33
CA GLU A 88 7.09 -12.17 -2.38
C GLU A 88 7.37 -11.55 -3.76
N ALA A 89 7.07 -12.25 -4.85
CA ALA A 89 7.29 -11.77 -6.21
C ALA A 89 6.30 -10.63 -6.57
N SER A 90 5.06 -10.74 -6.12
CA SER A 90 4.03 -9.70 -6.30
C SER A 90 4.35 -8.46 -5.46
N ILE A 91 4.84 -8.64 -4.23
CA ILE A 91 5.30 -7.55 -3.35
C ILE A 91 6.52 -6.86 -3.99
N TYR A 92 7.52 -7.63 -4.44
CA TYR A 92 8.66 -7.10 -5.18
C TYR A 92 8.23 -6.25 -6.38
N THR A 93 7.30 -6.77 -7.18
CA THR A 93 6.77 -6.08 -8.36
C THR A 93 6.08 -4.76 -7.98
N SER A 94 5.35 -4.75 -6.87
CA SER A 94 4.69 -3.55 -6.34
C SER A 94 5.68 -2.49 -5.91
N ILE A 95 6.75 -2.88 -5.21
CA ILE A 95 7.81 -1.97 -4.79
C ILE A 95 8.58 -1.44 -6.01
N TYR A 96 8.95 -2.32 -6.93
CA TYR A 96 9.74 -1.97 -8.11
C TYR A 96 9.03 -0.96 -9.01
N ASN A 97 7.74 -1.18 -9.31
CA ASN A 97 6.96 -0.36 -10.24
C ASN A 97 6.19 0.79 -9.58
N GLY A 98 6.07 0.78 -8.25
CA GLY A 98 5.17 1.66 -7.54
C GLY A 98 3.70 1.35 -7.78
N ARG A 99 2.82 2.03 -7.06
CA ARG A 99 1.36 1.91 -7.21
C ARG A 99 0.71 3.28 -7.16
N GLN A 100 -0.18 3.53 -8.10
CA GLN A 100 -1.02 4.72 -8.11
C GLN A 100 -2.41 4.30 -8.58
N GLY A 101 -3.37 4.34 -7.67
CA GLY A 101 -4.77 4.14 -8.00
C GLY A 101 -5.37 5.43 -8.57
N HIS A 102 -6.18 5.31 -9.62
CA HIS A 102 -6.98 6.41 -10.14
C HIS A 102 -8.46 6.03 -10.12
N MET A 103 -9.22 6.67 -9.23
CA MET A 103 -10.67 6.56 -9.24
C MET A 103 -11.23 7.61 -10.19
N PRO A 104 -11.88 7.21 -11.29
CA PRO A 104 -12.50 8.16 -12.21
C PRO A 104 -13.57 9.00 -11.52
N THR A 105 -13.76 10.22 -11.94
CA THR A 105 -14.91 11.01 -11.48
C THR A 105 -16.22 10.40 -11.99
N TRP A 106 -17.17 10.20 -11.11
CA TRP A 106 -18.50 9.65 -11.40
C TRP A 106 -19.57 10.72 -11.53
N GLU A 107 -19.18 11.98 -11.44
CA GLU A 107 -20.11 13.12 -11.41
C GLU A 107 -20.99 13.21 -12.65
N ALA A 108 -20.46 12.91 -13.83
CA ALA A 108 -21.19 12.90 -15.08
C ALA A 108 -22.05 11.63 -15.29
N ARG A 109 -21.84 10.57 -14.46
CA ARG A 109 -22.49 9.26 -14.62
C ARG A 109 -23.52 8.94 -13.54
N LEU A 110 -23.34 9.51 -12.35
CA LEU A 110 -24.17 9.25 -11.17
C LEU A 110 -24.72 10.55 -10.61
N SER A 111 -26.00 10.54 -10.22
CA SER A 111 -26.58 11.68 -9.53
C SER A 111 -25.89 11.95 -8.19
N ALA A 112 -26.03 13.17 -7.67
CA ALA A 112 -25.48 13.52 -6.36
C ALA A 112 -26.04 12.61 -5.25
N THR A 113 -27.28 12.17 -5.37
CA THR A 113 -27.93 11.25 -4.43
C THR A 113 -27.31 9.86 -4.49
N ASP A 114 -27.12 9.30 -5.71
CA ASP A 114 -26.53 7.98 -5.87
C ASP A 114 -25.10 7.94 -5.34
N ARG A 115 -24.31 9.01 -5.60
CA ARG A 115 -22.94 9.11 -5.07
C ARG A 115 -22.90 9.10 -3.53
N LYS A 116 -23.85 9.78 -2.87
CA LYS A 116 -23.98 9.77 -1.41
C LYS A 116 -24.39 8.39 -0.87
N ILE A 117 -25.36 7.75 -1.53
CA ILE A 117 -25.80 6.40 -1.16
C ILE A 117 -24.65 5.41 -1.28
N LEU A 118 -23.92 5.43 -2.38
CA LEU A 118 -22.76 4.56 -2.58
C LEU A 118 -21.64 4.83 -1.57
N ALA A 119 -21.38 6.08 -1.23
CA ALA A 119 -20.38 6.41 -0.20
C ALA A 119 -20.79 5.86 1.18
N LEU A 120 -22.06 5.96 1.55
CA LEU A 120 -22.59 5.39 2.79
C LEU A 120 -22.53 3.87 2.78
N TYR A 121 -22.86 3.24 1.65
CA TYR A 121 -22.80 1.80 1.49
C TYR A 121 -21.37 1.26 1.65
N VAL A 122 -20.40 1.89 1.00
CA VAL A 122 -18.98 1.51 1.14
C VAL A 122 -18.46 1.71 2.57
N LEU A 123 -18.89 2.79 3.24
CA LEU A 123 -18.57 3.04 4.64
C LEU A 123 -19.14 1.95 5.56
N ASP A 124 -20.35 1.50 5.29
CA ASP A 124 -21.01 0.43 6.07
C ASP A 124 -20.32 -0.93 5.88
N LEU A 125 -19.90 -1.25 4.64
CA LEU A 125 -19.13 -2.46 4.37
C LEU A 125 -17.81 -2.50 5.18
N GLY A 126 -17.14 -1.38 5.32
CA GLY A 126 -15.90 -1.29 6.12
C GLY A 126 -16.13 -1.45 7.63
N ARG A 127 -17.34 -1.18 8.12
CA ARG A 127 -17.72 -1.38 9.53
C ARG A 127 -18.17 -2.81 9.83
N SER A 128 -18.73 -3.48 8.84
CA SER A 128 -19.29 -4.85 8.99
C SER A 128 -18.21 -5.93 8.87
N GLY A 129 -16.99 -5.57 8.44
CA GLY A 129 -15.86 -6.47 8.26
C GLY A 129 -14.84 -6.45 9.42
N GLN A 130 -15.15 -5.76 10.54
CA GLN A 130 -14.32 -5.73 11.74
C GLN A 130 -14.83 -6.67 12.81
#